data_f2c00b9b5ffd7955541ffdc54376f1bd
#
_entry.id   f2c00b9b5ffd7955541ffdc54376f1bd
#
_cell.length_a   1.000
_cell.length_b   1.000
_cell.length_c   1.000
_cell.angle_alpha   90.00
_cell.angle_beta   90.00
_cell.angle_gamma   90.00
#
_symmetry.space_group_name_H-M   'P 1'
#
loop_
_entity.id
_entity.type
_entity.pdbx_description
1 polymer ?
#
loop_
_entity_poly.entity_id
_entity_poly.type
_entity_poly.pdbx_seq_one_letter_code
_entity_poly.pdbx_strand_id
1 'polypeptide(L)'
;MFHPNHTTMKALLTSCFVFGIILASHGQKIIPPKDIQIKMAVLAAPEETREGAKVYGYGADGTLTVLREGVNEMICIGDDPDKEGLNVACYQKELEPFMERGRELKKEGKSFREIFDTREEEVKEGILKMPDNGATLYVFSTDEKNVNWSNGEVENGHFRYVVYIPYATQESTGLPLKPEAPGMPWIMDPGTHRAHIMITPPKE
;
A
#
# COMPACT_ATOMS: atom_id res chain seq x y z
N MET A 1 23.52 88.54 13.60
CA MET A 1 22.65 87.59 14.35
C MET A 1 22.42 86.38 13.45
N PHE A 2 23.27 85.35 13.58
CA PHE A 2 23.26 84.18 12.70
C PHE A 2 22.59 83.02 13.42
N HIS A 3 21.58 82.42 12.77
CA HIS A 3 20.99 81.17 13.19
C HIS A 3 21.61 80.03 12.38
N PRO A 4 22.07 78.95 12.98
CA PRO A 4 22.44 77.73 12.21
C PRO A 4 21.25 76.78 12.00
N ASN A 5 21.06 76.36 10.78
CA ASN A 5 20.15 75.28 10.35
C ASN A 5 20.72 73.96 10.79
N HIS A 6 19.95 73.19 11.54
CA HIS A 6 20.21 71.78 11.80
C HIS A 6 19.50 70.90 10.77
N THR A 7 20.28 70.29 9.88
CA THR A 7 19.80 69.28 8.93
C THR A 7 19.85 67.92 9.62
N THR A 8 18.72 67.39 9.96
CA THR A 8 18.58 65.98 10.47
C THR A 8 18.59 65.00 9.35
N MET A 9 19.65 64.21 9.28
CA MET A 9 19.81 63.10 8.32
C MET A 9 19.07 61.85 8.85
N LYS A 10 17.97 61.48 8.20
CA LYS A 10 17.24 60.23 8.51
C LYS A 10 17.95 59.07 7.87
N ALA A 11 18.55 58.20 8.67
CA ALA A 11 19.11 56.93 8.24
C ALA A 11 17.96 55.93 7.97
N LEU A 12 17.83 55.49 6.73
CA LEU A 12 16.93 54.45 6.32
C LEU A 12 17.60 53.09 6.60
N LEU A 13 17.16 52.38 7.63
CA LEU A 13 17.55 50.97 7.86
C LEU A 13 16.71 50.08 6.96
N THR A 14 17.31 49.60 5.89
CA THR A 14 16.73 48.53 5.03
C THR A 14 17.00 47.19 5.69
N SER A 15 15.98 46.61 6.35
CA SER A 15 16.02 45.27 6.90
C SER A 15 15.77 44.26 5.78
N CYS A 16 16.83 43.57 5.29
CA CYS A 16 16.70 42.42 4.42
C CYS A 16 16.21 41.20 5.23
N PHE A 17 14.94 40.91 5.13
CA PHE A 17 14.37 39.65 5.62
C PHE A 17 14.76 38.54 4.64
N VAL A 18 15.79 37.79 4.97
CA VAL A 18 16.12 36.52 4.23
C VAL A 18 15.13 35.47 4.66
N PHE A 19 14.13 35.25 3.82
CA PHE A 19 13.17 34.11 3.96
C PHE A 19 13.91 32.82 3.58
N GLY A 20 14.45 32.13 4.59
CA GLY A 20 15.03 30.80 4.40
C GLY A 20 13.93 29.81 4.04
N ILE A 21 13.84 29.44 2.77
CA ILE A 21 13.00 28.30 2.32
C ILE A 21 13.69 27.05 2.86
N ILE A 22 13.16 26.50 3.95
CA ILE A 22 13.51 25.14 4.40
C ILE A 22 12.85 24.20 3.42
N LEU A 23 13.59 23.76 2.42
CA LEU A 23 13.23 22.61 1.61
C LEU A 23 13.28 21.40 2.54
N ALA A 24 12.13 20.93 3.02
CA ALA A 24 12.01 19.62 3.64
C ALA A 24 12.37 18.59 2.56
N SER A 25 13.62 18.14 2.56
CA SER A 25 14.05 16.99 1.79
C SER A 25 13.35 15.78 2.41
N HIS A 26 12.22 15.39 1.84
CA HIS A 26 11.70 14.04 2.05
C HIS A 26 12.73 13.13 1.38
N GLY A 27 13.52 12.43 2.20
CA GLY A 27 14.45 11.43 1.71
C GLY A 27 13.67 10.42 0.88
N GLN A 28 13.88 10.46 -0.43
CA GLN A 28 13.26 9.49 -1.35
C GLN A 28 13.78 8.11 -0.95
N LYS A 29 12.87 7.22 -0.56
CA LYS A 29 13.22 5.84 -0.19
C LYS A 29 13.94 5.20 -1.38
N ILE A 30 15.09 4.61 -1.12
CA ILE A 30 15.87 3.94 -2.16
C ILE A 30 15.09 2.70 -2.61
N ILE A 31 14.73 2.64 -3.90
CA ILE A 31 14.12 1.44 -4.48
C ILE A 31 15.21 0.35 -4.56
N PRO A 32 15.03 -0.79 -3.88
CA PRO A 32 16.02 -1.85 -3.87
C PRO A 32 16.23 -2.47 -5.26
N PRO A 33 17.36 -3.14 -5.51
CA PRO A 33 17.56 -3.94 -6.72
C PRO A 33 16.44 -4.95 -6.95
N LYS A 34 16.21 -5.31 -8.20
CA LYS A 34 15.12 -6.19 -8.64
C LYS A 34 15.04 -7.51 -7.86
N ASP A 35 16.17 -8.16 -7.65
CA ASP A 35 16.28 -9.43 -6.92
C ASP A 35 15.88 -9.28 -5.44
N ILE A 36 16.26 -8.18 -4.82
CA ILE A 36 15.91 -7.85 -3.44
C ILE A 36 14.41 -7.56 -3.33
N GLN A 37 13.84 -6.80 -4.26
CA GLN A 37 12.39 -6.57 -4.29
C GLN A 37 11.61 -7.88 -4.43
N ILE A 38 12.03 -8.78 -5.34
CA ILE A 38 11.40 -10.09 -5.52
C ILE A 38 11.49 -10.91 -4.24
N LYS A 39 12.68 -10.98 -3.61
CA LYS A 39 12.89 -11.70 -2.36
C LYS A 39 11.93 -11.24 -1.26
N MET A 40 11.75 -9.94 -1.10
CA MET A 40 10.85 -9.37 -0.08
C MET A 40 9.37 -9.53 -0.46
N ALA A 41 9.01 -9.30 -1.71
CA ALA A 41 7.61 -9.36 -2.16
C ALA A 41 6.97 -10.72 -1.91
N VAL A 42 7.72 -11.81 -2.12
CA VAL A 42 7.20 -13.17 -1.96
C VAL A 42 7.10 -13.63 -0.50
N LEU A 43 7.57 -12.85 0.48
CA LEU A 43 7.46 -13.21 1.89
C LEU A 43 6.02 -13.39 2.34
N ALA A 44 5.08 -12.65 1.74
CA ALA A 44 3.65 -12.79 2.03
C ALA A 44 3.05 -14.11 1.54
N ALA A 45 3.63 -14.73 0.51
CA ALA A 45 3.10 -15.97 -0.07
C ALA A 45 3.43 -17.22 0.75
N PRO A 46 2.58 -18.28 0.69
CA PRO A 46 2.95 -19.61 1.14
C PRO A 46 4.26 -20.07 0.49
N GLU A 47 5.13 -20.73 1.26
CA GLU A 47 6.50 -21.02 0.85
C GLU A 47 6.56 -21.77 -0.49
N GLU A 48 5.72 -22.78 -0.67
CA GLU A 48 5.64 -23.60 -1.86
C GLU A 48 5.23 -22.85 -3.13
N THR A 49 4.65 -21.64 -3.01
CA THR A 49 4.20 -20.86 -4.16
C THR A 49 5.17 -19.73 -4.53
N ARG A 50 6.14 -19.41 -3.66
CA ARG A 50 7.02 -18.23 -3.79
C ARG A 50 7.85 -18.23 -5.07
N GLU A 51 8.42 -19.37 -5.43
CA GLU A 51 9.33 -19.49 -6.58
C GLU A 51 8.58 -19.22 -7.91
N GLY A 52 7.37 -19.75 -8.05
CA GLY A 52 6.56 -19.61 -9.26
C GLY A 52 5.66 -18.39 -9.33
N ALA A 53 5.59 -17.55 -8.28
CA ALA A 53 4.70 -16.40 -8.24
C ALA A 53 5.09 -15.31 -9.25
N LYS A 54 4.09 -14.68 -9.89
CA LYS A 54 4.29 -13.42 -10.59
C LYS A 54 4.62 -12.32 -9.58
N VAL A 55 5.58 -11.46 -9.89
CA VAL A 55 5.98 -10.38 -8.98
C VAL A 55 5.93 -9.03 -9.69
N TYR A 56 5.13 -8.13 -9.14
CA TYR A 56 5.18 -6.71 -9.42
C TYR A 56 6.09 -6.01 -8.40
N GLY A 57 6.81 -5.01 -8.84
CA GLY A 57 7.63 -4.12 -8.01
C GLY A 57 7.91 -2.83 -8.75
N TYR A 58 8.86 -2.05 -8.29
CA TYR A 58 9.05 -0.69 -8.76
C TYR A 58 10.32 -0.55 -9.58
N GLY A 59 10.21 0.11 -10.74
CA GLY A 59 11.34 0.56 -11.54
C GLY A 59 12.07 1.74 -10.88
N ALA A 60 13.25 2.08 -11.39
CA ALA A 60 14.02 3.21 -10.86
C ALA A 60 13.29 4.57 -10.95
N ASP A 61 12.29 4.67 -11.82
CA ASP A 61 11.41 5.82 -12.00
C ASP A 61 10.20 5.83 -11.03
N GLY A 62 10.11 4.85 -10.11
CA GLY A 62 9.00 4.69 -9.17
C GLY A 62 7.72 4.11 -9.79
N THR A 63 7.76 3.66 -11.04
CA THR A 63 6.58 3.02 -11.65
C THR A 63 6.48 1.55 -11.31
N LEU A 64 5.24 1.09 -10.99
CA LEU A 64 4.98 -0.32 -10.78
C LEU A 64 5.10 -1.09 -12.09
N THR A 65 5.92 -2.13 -12.12
CA THR A 65 6.21 -2.95 -13.29
C THR A 65 6.33 -4.43 -12.93
N VAL A 66 6.29 -5.31 -13.92
CA VAL A 66 6.55 -6.73 -13.73
C VAL A 66 8.03 -6.98 -13.54
N LEU A 67 8.43 -7.45 -12.36
CA LEU A 67 9.80 -7.85 -12.07
C LEU A 67 10.06 -9.31 -12.41
N ARG A 68 9.06 -10.18 -12.24
CA ARG A 68 9.13 -11.60 -12.59
C ARG A 68 7.77 -12.07 -13.11
N GLU A 69 7.75 -12.74 -14.26
CA GLU A 69 6.56 -13.45 -14.73
C GLU A 69 6.31 -14.70 -13.86
N GLY A 70 5.02 -15.04 -13.70
CA GLY A 70 4.61 -16.18 -12.90
C GLY A 70 4.38 -17.44 -13.74
N VAL A 71 4.55 -18.58 -13.08
CA VAL A 71 4.23 -19.92 -13.64
C VAL A 71 3.20 -20.67 -12.79
N ASN A 72 2.72 -20.04 -11.70
CA ASN A 72 1.63 -20.55 -10.85
C ASN A 72 0.52 -19.49 -10.70
N GLU A 73 -0.47 -19.77 -9.87
CA GLU A 73 -1.65 -18.91 -9.66
C GLU A 73 -1.44 -17.82 -8.59
N MET A 74 -0.20 -17.59 -8.13
CA MET A 74 0.11 -16.56 -7.12
C MET A 74 0.67 -15.29 -7.77
N ILE A 75 0.17 -14.14 -7.36
CA ILE A 75 0.66 -12.81 -7.75
C ILE A 75 1.07 -12.05 -6.50
N CYS A 76 2.30 -11.53 -6.49
CA CYS A 76 2.84 -10.74 -5.39
C CYS A 76 3.12 -9.31 -5.82
N ILE A 77 2.88 -8.37 -4.92
CA ILE A 77 3.20 -6.94 -5.11
C ILE A 77 4.25 -6.56 -4.08
N GLY A 78 5.35 -5.98 -4.57
CA GLY A 78 6.43 -5.43 -3.75
C GLY A 78 6.01 -4.21 -2.95
N ASP A 79 6.88 -3.83 -2.04
CA ASP A 79 6.67 -2.69 -1.15
C ASP A 79 6.56 -1.36 -1.92
N ASP A 80 5.61 -0.52 -1.50
CA ASP A 80 5.39 0.82 -2.05
C ASP A 80 6.48 1.77 -1.52
N PRO A 81 7.41 2.27 -2.37
CA PRO A 81 8.54 3.09 -1.93
C PRO A 81 8.13 4.44 -1.32
N ASP A 82 6.88 4.86 -1.50
CA ASP A 82 6.34 6.08 -0.90
C ASP A 82 5.78 5.86 0.50
N LYS A 83 5.87 4.63 1.03
CA LYS A 83 5.38 4.29 2.37
C LYS A 83 6.49 3.87 3.30
N GLU A 84 6.32 4.14 4.59
CA GLU A 84 7.23 3.72 5.64
C GLU A 84 7.03 2.23 5.99
N GLY A 85 8.12 1.55 6.33
CA GLY A 85 8.15 0.13 6.66
C GLY A 85 8.11 -0.76 5.42
N LEU A 86 7.93 -2.05 5.64
CA LEU A 86 7.68 -3.05 4.59
C LEU A 86 6.21 -3.45 4.63
N ASN A 87 5.55 -3.39 3.48
CA ASN A 87 4.19 -3.89 3.34
C ASN A 87 4.04 -4.54 1.96
N VAL A 88 4.09 -5.86 1.93
CA VAL A 88 3.97 -6.67 0.72
C VAL A 88 2.72 -7.54 0.77
N ALA A 89 2.17 -7.83 -0.39
CA ALA A 89 0.95 -8.63 -0.50
C ALA A 89 1.06 -9.63 -1.64
N CYS A 90 0.55 -10.85 -1.39
CA CYS A 90 0.40 -11.88 -2.42
C CYS A 90 -1.04 -12.35 -2.45
N TYR A 91 -1.59 -12.57 -3.63
CA TYR A 91 -2.98 -12.98 -3.81
C TYR A 91 -3.13 -13.99 -4.94
N GLN A 92 -4.21 -14.73 -4.85
CA GLN A 92 -4.61 -15.67 -5.86
C GLN A 92 -5.03 -14.93 -7.14
N LYS A 93 -4.63 -15.45 -8.30
CA LYS A 93 -4.73 -14.80 -9.62
C LYS A 93 -6.15 -14.38 -10.03
N GLU A 94 -7.19 -15.07 -9.55
CA GLU A 94 -8.58 -14.67 -9.82
C GLU A 94 -8.95 -13.30 -9.25
N LEU A 95 -8.19 -12.80 -8.26
CA LEU A 95 -8.31 -11.43 -7.76
C LEU A 95 -7.65 -10.38 -8.67
N GLU A 96 -6.85 -10.77 -9.67
CA GLU A 96 -6.07 -9.80 -10.45
C GLU A 96 -6.94 -8.74 -11.14
N PRO A 97 -8.08 -9.05 -11.79
CA PRO A 97 -8.91 -8.02 -12.39
C PRO A 97 -9.32 -6.93 -11.40
N PHE A 98 -9.73 -7.33 -10.20
CA PHE A 98 -10.11 -6.41 -9.13
C PHE A 98 -8.92 -5.59 -8.58
N MET A 99 -7.77 -6.23 -8.41
CA MET A 99 -6.55 -5.58 -7.91
C MET A 99 -5.97 -4.63 -8.96
N GLU A 100 -5.92 -5.03 -10.22
CA GLU A 100 -5.47 -4.22 -11.35
C GLU A 100 -6.33 -2.98 -11.51
N ARG A 101 -7.66 -3.14 -11.51
CA ARG A 101 -8.59 -2.00 -11.62
C ARG A 101 -8.39 -0.98 -10.49
N GLY A 102 -8.11 -1.45 -9.29
CA GLY A 102 -7.78 -0.59 -8.15
C GLY A 102 -6.49 0.21 -8.36
N ARG A 103 -5.46 -0.41 -8.97
CA ARG A 103 -4.19 0.26 -9.31
C ARG A 103 -4.38 1.30 -10.41
N GLU A 104 -5.17 1.00 -11.44
CA GLU A 104 -5.50 1.95 -12.52
C GLU A 104 -6.18 3.20 -11.97
N LEU A 105 -7.26 3.03 -11.20
CA LEU A 105 -8.00 4.14 -10.60
C LEU A 105 -7.13 4.98 -9.65
N LYS A 106 -6.22 4.33 -8.90
CA LYS A 106 -5.24 5.03 -8.07
C LYS A 106 -4.29 5.88 -8.93
N LYS A 107 -3.82 5.34 -10.07
CA LYS A 107 -2.98 6.07 -11.04
C LYS A 107 -3.71 7.26 -11.68
N GLU A 108 -5.02 7.17 -11.85
CA GLU A 108 -5.90 8.27 -12.27
C GLU A 108 -6.11 9.34 -11.18
N GLY A 109 -5.55 9.16 -9.99
CA GLY A 109 -5.67 10.09 -8.87
C GLY A 109 -6.97 9.97 -8.08
N LYS A 110 -7.72 8.87 -8.24
CA LYS A 110 -8.97 8.64 -7.51
C LYS A 110 -8.70 8.41 -6.02
N SER A 111 -9.56 8.98 -5.20
CA SER A 111 -9.59 8.73 -3.75
C SER A 111 -10.04 7.29 -3.45
N PHE A 112 -9.76 6.82 -2.24
CA PHE A 112 -10.19 5.50 -1.78
C PHE A 112 -11.71 5.28 -1.95
N ARG A 113 -12.53 6.30 -1.65
CA ARG A 113 -13.98 6.23 -1.77
C ARG A 113 -14.41 6.11 -3.23
N GLU A 114 -13.85 6.92 -4.12
CA GLU A 114 -14.14 6.83 -5.57
C GLU A 114 -13.73 5.48 -6.14
N ILE A 115 -12.57 4.94 -5.76
CA ILE A 115 -12.12 3.60 -6.17
C ILE A 115 -13.11 2.53 -5.70
N PHE A 116 -13.57 2.62 -4.45
CA PHE A 116 -14.54 1.69 -3.90
C PHE A 116 -15.86 1.74 -4.69
N ASP A 117 -16.44 2.93 -4.84
CA ASP A 117 -17.73 3.13 -5.50
C ASP A 117 -17.67 2.73 -6.98
N THR A 118 -16.62 3.14 -7.72
CA THR A 118 -16.45 2.76 -9.13
C THR A 118 -16.39 1.25 -9.31
N ARG A 119 -15.59 0.56 -8.50
CA ARG A 119 -15.50 -0.92 -8.58
C ARG A 119 -16.80 -1.61 -8.18
N GLU A 120 -17.54 -1.08 -7.20
CA GLU A 120 -18.85 -1.60 -6.81
C GLU A 120 -19.85 -1.52 -7.99
N GLU A 121 -19.87 -0.40 -8.72
CA GLU A 121 -20.72 -0.23 -9.90
C GLU A 121 -20.29 -1.17 -11.03
N GLU A 122 -19.00 -1.21 -11.36
CA GLU A 122 -18.45 -2.09 -12.40
C GLU A 122 -18.72 -3.58 -12.12
N VAL A 123 -18.68 -4.00 -10.85
CA VAL A 123 -19.02 -5.39 -10.47
C VAL A 123 -20.51 -5.65 -10.63
N LYS A 124 -21.40 -4.74 -10.21
CA LYS A 124 -22.87 -4.86 -10.38
C LYS A 124 -23.29 -4.91 -11.84
N GLU A 125 -22.59 -4.18 -12.70
CA GLU A 125 -22.80 -4.19 -14.14
C GLU A 125 -22.18 -5.38 -14.87
N GLY A 126 -21.40 -6.22 -14.14
CA GLY A 126 -20.72 -7.39 -14.72
C GLY A 126 -19.49 -7.04 -15.56
N ILE A 127 -19.03 -5.79 -15.52
CA ILE A 127 -17.83 -5.30 -16.21
C ILE A 127 -16.58 -5.79 -15.48
N LEU A 128 -16.54 -5.61 -14.16
CA LEU A 128 -15.46 -6.09 -13.31
C LEU A 128 -15.84 -7.42 -12.66
N LYS A 129 -15.01 -8.44 -12.88
CA LYS A 129 -15.25 -9.76 -12.29
C LYS A 129 -14.63 -9.87 -10.90
N MET A 130 -15.38 -10.48 -10.00
CA MET A 130 -14.91 -10.93 -8.69
C MET A 130 -14.86 -12.47 -8.65
N PRO A 131 -14.02 -13.07 -7.79
CA PRO A 131 -13.96 -14.52 -7.63
C PRO A 131 -15.29 -15.11 -7.17
N ASP A 132 -15.76 -16.16 -7.83
CA ASP A 132 -17.04 -16.83 -7.52
C ASP A 132 -16.97 -17.63 -6.20
N ASN A 133 -15.81 -18.25 -5.90
CA ASN A 133 -15.64 -19.16 -4.74
C ASN A 133 -14.79 -18.56 -3.61
N GLY A 134 -14.57 -17.26 -3.65
CA GLY A 134 -13.63 -16.59 -2.76
C GLY A 134 -12.17 -16.72 -3.20
N ALA A 135 -11.36 -15.75 -2.83
CA ALA A 135 -9.93 -15.76 -3.14
C ALA A 135 -9.12 -15.18 -2.00
N THR A 136 -7.96 -15.77 -1.77
CA THR A 136 -7.08 -15.39 -0.65
C THR A 136 -6.11 -14.28 -1.05
N LEU A 137 -5.89 -13.35 -0.12
CA LEU A 137 -4.82 -12.38 -0.14
C LEU A 137 -4.06 -12.47 1.18
N TYR A 138 -2.75 -12.58 1.08
CA TYR A 138 -1.80 -12.61 2.18
C TYR A 138 -1.10 -11.26 2.26
N VAL A 139 -1.01 -10.68 3.44
CA VAL A 139 -0.23 -9.46 3.69
C VAL A 139 0.86 -9.78 4.69
N PHE A 140 2.07 -9.34 4.41
CA PHE A 140 3.20 -9.39 5.33
C PHE A 140 3.75 -7.99 5.52
N SER A 141 3.93 -7.57 6.77
CA SER A 141 4.38 -6.22 7.08
C SER A 141 5.28 -6.18 8.30
N THR A 142 6.19 -5.21 8.33
CA THR A 142 7.03 -4.90 9.48
C THR A 142 7.47 -3.44 9.47
N ASP A 143 7.99 -2.96 10.61
CA ASP A 143 8.54 -1.61 10.73
C ASP A 143 9.85 -1.47 9.93
N GLU A 144 10.17 -0.25 9.47
CA GLU A 144 11.38 0.11 8.71
C GLU A 144 12.68 -0.42 9.34
N LYS A 145 12.81 -0.32 10.67
CA LYS A 145 13.98 -0.76 11.43
C LYS A 145 14.28 -2.27 11.39
N ASN A 146 13.31 -3.06 10.99
CA ASN A 146 13.38 -4.51 10.89
C ASN A 146 13.72 -4.99 9.47
N VAL A 147 14.02 -4.08 8.54
CA VAL A 147 14.27 -4.40 7.14
C VAL A 147 15.71 -4.04 6.77
N ASN A 148 16.45 -4.99 6.27
CA ASN A 148 17.73 -4.74 5.61
C ASN A 148 17.51 -4.59 4.09
N TRP A 149 17.36 -3.35 3.64
CA TRP A 149 17.06 -3.02 2.24
C TRP A 149 18.18 -3.38 1.26
N SER A 150 19.40 -3.66 1.76
CA SER A 150 20.54 -4.02 0.90
C SER A 150 20.58 -5.49 0.53
N ASN A 151 20.02 -6.36 1.37
CA ASN A 151 20.05 -7.81 1.15
C ASN A 151 18.66 -8.48 1.27
N GLY A 152 17.61 -7.70 1.62
CA GLY A 152 16.23 -8.19 1.74
C GLY A 152 15.98 -9.12 2.94
N GLU A 153 16.80 -9.05 3.98
CA GLU A 153 16.50 -9.70 5.25
C GLU A 153 15.46 -8.91 6.03
N VAL A 154 14.50 -9.63 6.62
CA VAL A 154 13.36 -9.03 7.32
C VAL A 154 13.15 -9.77 8.64
N GLU A 155 13.01 -8.98 9.70
CA GLU A 155 12.74 -9.48 11.06
C GLU A 155 11.36 -9.00 11.55
N ASN A 156 10.83 -9.68 12.57
CA ASN A 156 9.61 -9.29 13.29
C ASN A 156 8.41 -8.98 12.35
N GLY A 157 8.26 -9.77 11.30
CA GLY A 157 7.17 -9.61 10.35
C GLY A 157 5.83 -10.11 10.88
N HIS A 158 4.74 -9.50 10.45
CA HIS A 158 3.40 -9.85 10.84
C HIS A 158 2.56 -10.21 9.63
N PHE A 159 1.87 -11.34 9.73
CA PHE A 159 0.90 -11.75 8.73
C PHE A 159 -0.48 -11.22 9.03
N ARG A 160 -1.21 -10.93 7.94
CA ARG A 160 -2.65 -10.75 7.92
C ARG A 160 -3.20 -11.55 6.76
N TYR A 161 -4.27 -12.27 7.01
CA TYR A 161 -4.93 -13.08 5.99
C TYR A 161 -6.28 -12.47 5.65
N VAL A 162 -6.57 -12.42 4.36
CA VAL A 162 -7.81 -11.86 3.81
C VAL A 162 -8.40 -12.91 2.86
N VAL A 163 -9.68 -13.21 3.01
CA VAL A 163 -10.40 -14.06 2.06
C VAL A 163 -11.56 -13.26 1.51
N TYR A 164 -11.47 -12.86 0.24
CA TYR A 164 -12.56 -12.18 -0.45
C TYR A 164 -13.71 -13.12 -0.68
N ILE A 165 -14.91 -12.72 -0.26
CA ILE A 165 -16.18 -13.43 -0.38
C ILE A 165 -17.27 -12.43 -0.80
N PRO A 166 -17.27 -11.98 -2.07
CA PRO A 166 -18.10 -10.88 -2.54
C PRO A 166 -19.57 -11.02 -2.13
N TYR A 167 -20.14 -9.90 -1.67
CA TYR A 167 -21.54 -9.78 -1.20
C TYR A 167 -21.93 -10.62 0.02
N ALA A 168 -20.98 -11.32 0.65
CA ALA A 168 -21.26 -12.01 1.91
C ALA A 168 -21.64 -11.02 3.02
N THR A 169 -22.55 -11.43 3.89
CA THR A 169 -23.04 -10.64 5.02
C THR A 169 -22.70 -11.30 6.36
N GLN A 170 -22.96 -10.61 7.44
CA GLN A 170 -22.85 -11.17 8.79
C GLN A 170 -23.80 -12.37 8.94
N GLU A 171 -25.03 -12.27 8.44
CA GLU A 171 -26.03 -13.33 8.51
C GLU A 171 -25.60 -14.57 7.69
N SER A 172 -25.06 -14.37 6.50
CA SER A 172 -24.65 -15.47 5.64
C SER A 172 -23.43 -16.23 6.12
N THR A 173 -22.56 -15.55 6.93
CA THR A 173 -21.28 -16.10 7.37
C THR A 173 -21.23 -16.46 8.85
N GLY A 174 -22.09 -15.86 9.69
CA GLY A 174 -21.98 -15.95 11.14
C GLY A 174 -20.78 -15.19 11.74
N LEU A 175 -20.04 -14.44 10.94
CA LEU A 175 -18.87 -13.70 11.39
C LEU A 175 -19.22 -12.38 12.09
N PRO A 176 -18.51 -11.99 13.17
CA PRO A 176 -18.69 -10.68 13.77
C PRO A 176 -18.15 -9.56 12.86
N LEU A 177 -18.60 -8.32 13.09
CA LEU A 177 -18.15 -7.13 12.36
C LEU A 177 -16.79 -6.57 12.86
N LYS A 178 -16.26 -7.14 13.92
CA LYS A 178 -14.95 -6.80 14.52
C LYS A 178 -14.40 -8.03 15.23
N PRO A 179 -13.08 -8.18 15.36
CA PRO A 179 -12.51 -9.29 16.12
C PRO A 179 -12.83 -9.11 17.62
N GLU A 180 -13.27 -10.18 18.26
CA GLU A 180 -13.54 -10.22 19.72
C GLU A 180 -12.36 -10.79 20.50
N ALA A 181 -11.41 -11.45 19.80
CA ALA A 181 -10.17 -11.97 20.37
C ALA A 181 -9.04 -11.88 19.32
N PRO A 182 -7.76 -11.88 19.76
CA PRO A 182 -6.61 -11.95 18.83
C PRO A 182 -6.70 -13.18 17.92
N GLY A 183 -6.50 -12.97 16.62
CA GLY A 183 -6.58 -14.03 15.60
C GLY A 183 -7.99 -14.45 15.20
N MET A 184 -9.03 -13.96 15.88
CA MET A 184 -10.40 -14.30 15.53
C MET A 184 -10.80 -13.73 14.17
N PRO A 185 -11.38 -14.55 13.25
CA PRO A 185 -11.88 -14.05 11.98
C PRO A 185 -13.10 -13.14 12.17
N TRP A 186 -13.20 -12.12 11.32
CA TRP A 186 -14.31 -11.17 11.27
C TRP A 186 -14.56 -10.72 9.83
N ILE A 187 -15.76 -10.22 9.53
CA ILE A 187 -16.11 -9.76 8.18
C ILE A 187 -15.97 -8.25 8.06
N MET A 188 -15.31 -7.81 7.00
CA MET A 188 -15.14 -6.42 6.61
C MET A 188 -15.92 -6.12 5.34
N ASP A 189 -16.50 -4.92 5.24
CA ASP A 189 -17.32 -4.46 4.10
C ASP A 189 -18.48 -5.43 3.74
N PRO A 190 -19.26 -5.96 4.71
CA PRO A 190 -20.31 -6.95 4.43
C PRO A 190 -21.36 -6.40 3.45
N GLY A 191 -21.86 -7.26 2.56
CA GLY A 191 -22.90 -6.93 1.58
C GLY A 191 -22.39 -6.13 0.38
N THR A 192 -21.09 -5.96 0.21
CA THR A 192 -20.48 -5.26 -0.93
C THR A 192 -19.64 -6.18 -1.79
N HIS A 193 -19.26 -5.72 -2.99
CA HIS A 193 -18.30 -6.43 -3.85
C HIS A 193 -16.99 -6.76 -3.12
N ARG A 194 -16.64 -5.96 -2.12
CA ARG A 194 -15.39 -6.06 -1.37
C ARG A 194 -15.53 -6.81 -0.05
N ALA A 195 -16.66 -7.44 0.22
CA ALA A 195 -16.82 -8.23 1.44
C ALA A 195 -15.70 -9.28 1.57
N HIS A 196 -15.05 -9.32 2.73
CA HIS A 196 -13.94 -10.24 2.97
C HIS A 196 -13.79 -10.60 4.44
N ILE A 197 -13.29 -11.79 4.67
CA ILE A 197 -12.87 -12.26 6.00
C ILE A 197 -11.48 -11.70 6.29
N MET A 198 -11.33 -11.11 7.46
CA MET A 198 -10.05 -10.66 8.00
C MET A 198 -9.60 -11.58 9.14
N ILE A 199 -8.35 -12.01 9.10
CA ILE A 199 -7.69 -12.74 10.16
C ILE A 199 -6.34 -12.06 10.42
N THR A 200 -6.13 -11.59 11.65
CA THR A 200 -4.87 -10.99 12.09
C THR A 200 -4.34 -11.83 13.24
N PRO A 201 -3.40 -12.76 12.97
CA PRO A 201 -2.76 -13.55 14.02
C PRO A 201 -2.14 -12.66 15.10
N PRO A 202 -2.10 -13.09 16.38
CA PRO A 202 -1.36 -12.38 17.41
C PRO A 202 0.11 -12.25 17.01
N LYS A 203 0.76 -11.19 17.48
CA LYS A 203 2.21 -11.05 17.35
C LYS A 203 2.86 -12.06 18.29
N GLU A 204 3.83 -12.81 17.77
CA GLU A 204 4.70 -13.66 18.57
C GLU A 204 5.66 -12.86 19.44
#